data_486850c02bad29f2d514d27d27b951ea
#
_entry.id   486850c02bad29f2d514d27d27b951ea
#
_cell.length_a   1.000
_cell.length_b   1.000
_cell.length_c   1.000
_cell.angle_alpha   90.00
_cell.angle_beta   90.00
_cell.angle_gamma   90.00
#
_symmetry.space_group_name_H-M   'P 1'
#
loop_
_entity.id
_entity.type
_entity.pdbx_description
1 polymer ?
#
loop_
_entity_poly.entity_id
_entity_poly.type
_entity_poly.pdbx_seq_one_letter_code
_entity_poly.pdbx_strand_id
1 'polypeptide(L)'
;ITTSSVRNLPQTEISWLKAHTFDVGLDFAALNNRLTGSIDYFQRLRKGLPASRYDIVVPSEIGFSWPQENLNSDMVRGFDASLVWTDKINDFHYSVGGNITYAREYTWNQYKPTFTNSRNYYVYNQHHRYSGSSWEFNCIGQFKSWEEIAAYPVDIDGKGNSTLRPGDLIYEDVNGDGIITND
;
A
#
# COMPACT_ATOMS: atom_id res chain seq x y z
N ILE A 1 -2.93 41.47 22.80
CA ILE A 1 -3.34 40.76 21.55
C ILE A 1 -4.13 39.57 22.00
N THR A 2 -5.44 39.63 21.86
CA THR A 2 -6.34 38.49 22.13
C THR A 2 -6.31 37.57 20.92
N THR A 3 -5.63 36.44 21.04
CA THR A 3 -5.67 35.37 20.05
C THR A 3 -7.00 34.64 20.17
N SER A 4 -7.87 34.78 19.19
CA SER A 4 -9.07 33.96 19.04
C SER A 4 -8.66 32.56 18.54
N SER A 5 -8.87 31.54 19.35
CA SER A 5 -8.74 30.17 18.87
C SER A 5 -9.99 29.76 18.08
N VAL A 6 -9.80 29.25 16.87
CA VAL A 6 -10.88 28.72 16.05
C VAL A 6 -11.53 27.54 16.80
N ARG A 7 -12.82 27.62 17.02
CA ARG A 7 -13.59 26.55 17.65
C ARG A 7 -13.97 25.53 16.57
N ASN A 8 -13.45 24.31 16.69
CA ASN A 8 -13.87 23.21 15.82
C ASN A 8 -15.35 22.91 16.04
N LEU A 9 -16.05 22.54 14.97
CA LEU A 9 -17.41 22.06 15.06
C LEU A 9 -17.45 20.77 15.91
N PRO A 10 -18.45 20.62 16.80
CA PRO A 10 -18.60 19.39 17.56
C PRO A 10 -18.91 18.21 16.63
N GLN A 11 -18.23 17.09 16.82
CA GLN A 11 -18.55 15.84 16.17
C GLN A 11 -19.71 15.14 16.87
N THR A 12 -20.90 15.27 16.36
CA THR A 12 -22.11 14.68 16.95
C THR A 12 -22.44 13.29 16.39
N GLU A 13 -21.90 12.92 15.24
CA GLU A 13 -22.28 11.73 14.48
C GLU A 13 -21.16 10.66 14.39
N ILE A 14 -20.05 10.85 15.12
CA ILE A 14 -19.01 9.85 15.14
C ILE A 14 -19.41 8.65 16.01
N SER A 15 -19.23 7.46 15.48
CA SER A 15 -19.48 6.21 16.18
C SER A 15 -18.23 5.34 16.24
N TRP A 16 -18.29 4.26 17.02
CA TRP A 16 -17.20 3.28 17.08
C TRP A 16 -17.05 2.55 15.75
N LEU A 17 -15.80 2.37 15.33
CA LEU A 17 -15.51 1.49 14.22
C LEU A 17 -15.91 0.05 14.55
N LYS A 18 -16.32 -0.70 13.54
CA LYS A 18 -16.69 -2.12 13.66
C LYS A 18 -15.66 -2.97 12.94
N ALA A 19 -15.12 -3.97 13.64
CA ALA A 19 -14.21 -4.96 13.04
C ALA A 19 -14.92 -6.30 12.93
N HIS A 20 -14.88 -6.89 11.73
CA HIS A 20 -15.33 -8.24 11.46
C HIS A 20 -14.10 -9.08 11.13
N THR A 21 -13.81 -10.07 11.98
CA THR A 21 -12.70 -10.99 11.77
C THR A 21 -13.23 -12.35 11.38
N PHE A 22 -12.64 -12.92 10.35
CA PHE A 22 -12.80 -14.31 9.93
C PHE A 22 -11.44 -14.97 10.01
N ASP A 23 -11.39 -16.15 10.60
CA ASP A 23 -10.17 -16.93 10.79
C ASP A 23 -10.50 -18.41 10.60
N VAL A 24 -9.66 -19.11 9.84
CA VAL A 24 -9.75 -20.55 9.64
C VAL A 24 -8.36 -21.15 9.60
N GLY A 25 -8.13 -22.11 10.49
CA GLY A 25 -6.85 -22.78 10.63
C GLY A 25 -6.96 -24.29 10.52
N LEU A 26 -5.85 -24.90 10.17
CA LEU A 26 -5.65 -26.33 10.15
C LEU A 26 -4.32 -26.68 10.80
N ASP A 27 -4.40 -27.46 11.89
CA ASP A 27 -3.26 -28.11 12.49
C ASP A 27 -3.18 -29.57 12.01
N PHE A 28 -1.98 -30.03 11.70
CA PHE A 28 -1.77 -31.38 11.26
C PHE A 28 -0.53 -32.02 11.86
N ALA A 29 -0.59 -33.34 12.03
CA ALA A 29 0.56 -34.16 12.39
C ALA A 29 0.58 -35.40 11.48
N ALA A 30 1.74 -35.70 10.93
CA ALA A 30 1.93 -36.77 9.97
C ALA A 30 3.22 -37.57 10.28
N LEU A 31 3.37 -38.71 9.64
CA LEU A 31 4.57 -39.55 9.72
C LEU A 31 4.95 -39.91 11.17
N ASN A 32 3.97 -40.40 11.96
CA ASN A 32 4.13 -40.71 13.39
C ASN A 32 4.63 -39.50 14.20
N ASN A 33 4.05 -38.33 13.97
CA ASN A 33 4.38 -37.06 14.60
C ASN A 33 5.80 -36.52 14.28
N ARG A 34 6.44 -37.04 13.24
CA ARG A 34 7.72 -36.46 12.78
C ARG A 34 7.51 -35.16 12.05
N LEU A 35 6.41 -35.02 11.32
CA LEU A 35 6.03 -33.78 10.64
C LEU A 35 4.80 -33.19 11.32
N THR A 36 4.93 -32.00 11.86
CA THR A 36 3.83 -31.22 12.42
C THR A 36 3.80 -29.84 11.78
N GLY A 37 2.62 -29.28 11.64
CA GLY A 37 2.47 -27.95 11.07
C GLY A 37 1.09 -27.38 11.30
N SER A 38 1.00 -26.08 11.07
CA SER A 38 -0.25 -25.32 11.04
C SER A 38 -0.29 -24.45 9.80
N ILE A 39 -1.49 -24.18 9.34
CA ILE A 39 -1.76 -23.17 8.32
C ILE A 39 -3.06 -22.48 8.69
N ASP A 40 -3.02 -21.16 8.76
CA ASP A 40 -4.12 -20.31 9.14
C ASP A 40 -4.34 -19.26 8.06
N TYR A 41 -5.58 -19.03 7.67
CA TYR A 41 -6.01 -17.92 6.84
C TYR A 41 -6.86 -16.98 7.67
N PHE A 42 -6.54 -15.69 7.64
CA PHE A 42 -7.28 -14.66 8.36
C PHE A 42 -7.68 -13.50 7.46
N GLN A 43 -8.82 -12.91 7.80
CA GLN A 43 -9.33 -11.69 7.19
C GLN A 43 -9.98 -10.82 8.27
N ARG A 44 -9.61 -9.55 8.32
CA ARG A 44 -10.18 -8.57 9.23
C ARG A 44 -10.67 -7.35 8.43
N LEU A 45 -11.97 -7.15 8.38
CA LEU A 45 -12.62 -6.00 7.76
C LEU A 45 -13.00 -4.99 8.83
N ARG A 46 -12.44 -3.77 8.75
CA ARG A 46 -12.82 -2.64 9.61
C ARG A 46 -13.73 -1.70 8.84
N LYS A 47 -14.87 -1.35 9.42
CA LYS A 47 -15.85 -0.41 8.85
C LYS A 47 -16.02 0.78 9.77
N GLY A 48 -16.32 1.94 9.18
CA GLY A 48 -16.55 3.16 9.94
C GLY A 48 -15.26 3.87 10.35
N LEU A 49 -14.22 3.79 9.54
CA LEU A 49 -13.01 4.59 9.73
C LEU A 49 -13.31 6.06 9.44
N PRO A 50 -12.74 7.00 10.22
CA PRO A 50 -12.96 8.43 10.03
C PRO A 50 -12.45 8.90 8.66
N ALA A 51 -13.24 9.72 7.98
CA ALA A 51 -12.85 10.38 6.75
C ALA A 51 -13.52 11.74 6.63
N SER A 52 -12.86 12.66 5.94
CA SER A 52 -13.42 13.97 5.61
C SER A 52 -14.41 13.85 4.45
N ARG A 53 -15.46 14.64 4.48
CA ARG A 53 -16.41 14.76 3.38
C ARG A 53 -15.84 15.67 2.31
N TYR A 54 -15.81 15.17 1.07
CA TYR A 54 -15.36 15.94 -0.10
C TYR A 54 -16.49 16.65 -0.83
N ASP A 55 -17.74 16.29 -0.53
CA ASP A 55 -18.94 16.87 -1.10
C ASP A 55 -19.46 18.09 -0.34
N ILE A 56 -18.88 18.41 0.81
CA ILE A 56 -19.20 19.60 1.59
C ILE A 56 -18.03 20.58 1.46
N VAL A 57 -18.26 21.64 0.71
CA VAL A 57 -17.28 22.74 0.58
C VAL A 57 -17.58 23.78 1.64
N VAL A 58 -16.66 23.94 2.58
CA VAL A 58 -16.73 24.99 3.60
C VAL A 58 -15.81 26.14 3.15
N PRO A 59 -16.34 27.36 2.97
CA PRO A 59 -15.51 28.52 2.64
C PRO A 59 -14.43 28.76 3.70
N SER A 60 -13.22 29.07 3.27
CA SER A 60 -12.07 29.29 4.16
C SER A 60 -12.27 30.43 5.16
N GLU A 61 -13.11 31.39 4.80
CA GLU A 61 -13.47 32.56 5.61
C GLU A 61 -14.21 32.21 6.89
N ILE A 62 -14.85 31.04 6.94
CA ILE A 62 -15.56 30.56 8.14
C ILE A 62 -14.56 30.12 9.22
N GLY A 63 -13.33 29.77 8.85
CA GLY A 63 -12.24 29.45 9.76
C GLY A 63 -12.33 28.11 10.46
N PHE A 64 -13.20 27.19 10.02
CA PHE A 64 -13.24 25.81 10.51
C PHE A 64 -13.41 24.80 9.38
N SER A 65 -12.99 23.57 9.63
CA SER A 65 -13.17 22.44 8.71
C SER A 65 -14.39 21.61 9.11
N TRP A 66 -15.03 20.96 8.14
CA TRP A 66 -16.09 20.00 8.44
C TRP A 66 -15.56 18.84 9.27
N PRO A 67 -16.25 18.38 10.31
CA PRO A 67 -15.82 17.24 11.11
C PRO A 67 -15.78 15.94 10.28
N GLN A 68 -14.91 15.02 10.68
CA GLN A 68 -14.83 13.71 10.05
C GLN A 68 -16.05 12.84 10.42
N GLU A 69 -16.42 11.97 9.51
CA GLU A 69 -17.51 11.00 9.69
C GLU A 69 -16.99 9.58 9.46
N ASN A 70 -17.73 8.56 9.91
CA ASN A 70 -17.35 7.14 9.77
C ASN A 70 -17.68 6.61 8.37
N LEU A 71 -16.85 6.94 7.37
CA LEU A 71 -17.16 6.74 5.94
C LEU A 71 -16.28 5.68 5.27
N ASN A 72 -15.04 5.47 5.75
CA ASN A 72 -14.09 4.58 5.13
C ASN A 72 -14.12 3.16 5.72
N SER A 73 -13.57 2.24 4.96
CA SER A 73 -13.39 0.84 5.40
C SER A 73 -12.10 0.27 4.81
N ASP A 74 -11.39 -0.50 5.60
CA ASP A 74 -10.22 -1.26 5.16
C ASP A 74 -10.34 -2.73 5.53
N MET A 75 -9.50 -3.53 4.92
CA MET A 75 -9.43 -4.96 5.16
C MET A 75 -7.97 -5.40 5.19
N VAL A 76 -7.60 -6.16 6.21
CA VAL A 76 -6.34 -6.89 6.22
C VAL A 76 -6.65 -8.36 6.00
N ARG A 77 -5.92 -9.00 5.11
CA ARG A 77 -6.01 -10.44 4.88
C ARG A 77 -4.63 -11.04 4.70
N GLY A 78 -4.50 -12.28 5.12
CA GLY A 78 -3.22 -12.96 5.05
C GLY A 78 -3.31 -14.41 5.42
N PHE A 79 -2.15 -15.02 5.50
CA PHE A 79 -2.00 -16.38 6.01
C PHE A 79 -0.75 -16.48 6.87
N ASP A 80 -0.81 -17.38 7.84
CA ASP A 80 0.30 -17.85 8.65
C ASP A 80 0.49 -19.34 8.41
N ALA A 81 1.73 -19.78 8.29
CA ALA A 81 2.03 -21.20 8.19
C ALA A 81 3.28 -21.54 8.99
N SER A 82 3.26 -22.68 9.65
CA SER A 82 4.42 -23.24 10.35
C SER A 82 4.59 -24.71 9.98
N LEU A 83 5.84 -25.16 9.93
CA LEU A 83 6.19 -26.54 9.65
C LEU A 83 7.39 -26.91 10.51
N VAL A 84 7.29 -28.07 11.19
CA VAL A 84 8.36 -28.59 12.03
C VAL A 84 8.57 -30.06 11.71
N TRP A 85 9.81 -30.42 11.45
CA TRP A 85 10.26 -31.80 11.32
C TRP A 85 11.07 -32.19 12.55
N THR A 86 10.70 -33.27 13.20
CA THR A 86 11.42 -33.84 14.35
C THR A 86 11.75 -35.30 14.08
N ASP A 87 13.02 -35.66 14.25
CA ASP A 87 13.46 -37.02 14.03
C ASP A 87 14.63 -37.40 14.94
N LYS A 88 15.09 -38.61 14.87
CA LYS A 88 16.25 -39.12 15.59
C LYS A 88 17.13 -40.05 14.72
N ILE A 89 18.42 -39.94 14.92
CA ILE A 89 19.42 -40.84 14.34
C ILE A 89 20.17 -41.48 15.50
N ASN A 90 19.91 -42.75 15.81
CA ASN A 90 20.37 -43.40 17.03
C ASN A 90 19.91 -42.64 18.28
N ASP A 91 20.87 -42.12 19.07
CA ASP A 91 20.59 -41.34 20.30
C ASP A 91 20.56 -39.82 20.05
N PHE A 92 20.81 -39.38 18.80
CA PHE A 92 20.78 -37.97 18.42
C PHE A 92 19.35 -37.57 18.00
N HIS A 93 18.73 -36.71 18.78
CA HIS A 93 17.44 -36.11 18.48
C HIS A 93 17.62 -34.74 17.85
N TYR A 94 16.92 -34.46 16.76
CA TYR A 94 16.93 -33.17 16.11
C TYR A 94 15.56 -32.70 15.71
N SER A 95 15.38 -31.38 15.64
CA SER A 95 14.18 -30.73 15.15
C SER A 95 14.57 -29.56 14.25
N VAL A 96 13.93 -29.47 13.09
CA VAL A 96 14.10 -28.36 12.14
C VAL A 96 12.72 -27.82 11.79
N GLY A 97 12.54 -26.52 11.90
CA GLY A 97 11.27 -25.90 11.59
C GLY A 97 11.42 -24.52 10.98
N GLY A 98 10.35 -24.05 10.37
CA GLY A 98 10.23 -22.73 9.79
C GLY A 98 8.79 -22.25 9.87
N ASN A 99 8.63 -20.95 9.79
CA ASN A 99 7.33 -20.30 9.69
C ASN A 99 7.37 -19.23 8.62
N ILE A 100 6.20 -18.94 8.06
CA ILE A 100 5.98 -17.85 7.11
C ILE A 100 4.67 -17.17 7.46
N THR A 101 4.71 -15.83 7.50
CA THR A 101 3.54 -14.98 7.66
C THR A 101 3.48 -14.03 6.50
N TYR A 102 2.30 -13.91 5.88
CA TYR A 102 2.04 -12.94 4.83
C TYR A 102 0.72 -12.23 5.08
N ALA A 103 0.76 -10.91 5.17
CA ALA A 103 -0.44 -10.08 5.35
C ALA A 103 -0.37 -8.84 4.47
N ARG A 104 -1.50 -8.45 3.88
CA ARG A 104 -1.63 -7.20 3.13
C ARG A 104 -2.90 -6.47 3.51
N GLU A 105 -2.75 -5.16 3.64
CA GLU A 105 -3.86 -4.24 3.82
C GLU A 105 -4.46 -3.88 2.46
N TYR A 106 -5.78 -3.80 2.43
CA TYR A 106 -6.59 -3.53 1.25
C TYR A 106 -7.64 -2.47 1.58
N THR A 107 -7.70 -1.41 0.82
CA THR A 107 -8.74 -0.39 0.98
C THR A 107 -10.06 -0.94 0.46
N TRP A 108 -10.95 -1.31 1.38
CA TRP A 108 -12.25 -1.88 1.02
C TRP A 108 -13.21 -0.82 0.47
N ASN A 109 -13.28 0.32 1.14
CA ASN A 109 -14.07 1.47 0.69
C ASN A 109 -13.36 2.78 1.03
N GLN A 110 -13.22 3.63 0.02
CA GLN A 110 -12.76 5.00 0.17
C GLN A 110 -13.90 5.94 -0.20
N TYR A 111 -14.26 6.83 0.71
CA TYR A 111 -15.35 7.77 0.48
C TYR A 111 -14.98 8.76 -0.62
N LYS A 112 -15.68 8.67 -1.73
CA LYS A 112 -15.73 9.59 -2.89
C LYS A 112 -14.55 10.59 -3.01
N PRO A 113 -13.31 10.15 -3.17
CA PRO A 113 -12.21 11.07 -3.42
C PRO A 113 -12.45 11.79 -4.76
N THR A 114 -12.08 13.08 -4.80
CA THR A 114 -12.22 13.89 -6.01
C THR A 114 -10.94 13.78 -6.83
N PHE A 115 -11.06 13.49 -8.11
CA PHE A 115 -9.94 13.42 -9.04
C PHE A 115 -10.15 14.42 -10.18
N THR A 116 -9.10 15.13 -10.56
CA THR A 116 -9.15 16.19 -11.58
C THR A 116 -9.22 15.65 -12.99
N ASN A 117 -8.70 14.44 -13.21
CA ASN A 117 -8.68 13.77 -14.51
C ASN A 117 -8.63 12.24 -14.35
N SER A 118 -8.77 11.53 -15.46
CA SER A 118 -8.79 10.06 -15.50
C SER A 118 -7.48 9.42 -15.04
N ARG A 119 -6.33 10.05 -15.31
CA ARG A 119 -5.04 9.59 -14.84
C ARG A 119 -4.94 9.68 -13.32
N ASN A 120 -5.30 10.82 -12.73
CA ASN A 120 -5.32 10.99 -11.27
C ASN A 120 -6.26 9.97 -10.61
N TYR A 121 -7.40 9.68 -11.24
CA TYR A 121 -8.26 8.59 -10.81
C TYR A 121 -7.53 7.24 -10.84
N TYR A 122 -6.84 6.94 -11.94
CA TYR A 122 -6.11 5.67 -12.09
C TYR A 122 -4.97 5.54 -11.08
N VAL A 123 -4.19 6.58 -10.85
CA VAL A 123 -3.01 6.57 -9.96
C VAL A 123 -3.41 6.64 -8.49
N TYR A 124 -4.29 7.57 -8.11
CA TYR A 124 -4.53 7.91 -6.70
C TYR A 124 -5.79 7.30 -6.09
N ASN A 125 -6.66 6.69 -6.89
CA ASN A 125 -7.81 6.00 -6.34
C ASN A 125 -7.37 4.76 -5.58
N GLN A 126 -7.62 4.72 -4.28
CA GLN A 126 -7.31 3.59 -3.41
C GLN A 126 -8.48 2.60 -3.26
N HIS A 127 -9.67 2.96 -3.74
CA HIS A 127 -10.85 2.09 -3.64
C HIS A 127 -10.62 0.74 -4.32
N HIS A 128 -10.81 -0.34 -3.59
CA HIS A 128 -10.53 -1.72 -4.01
C HIS A 128 -9.08 -1.99 -4.43
N ARG A 129 -8.10 -1.33 -3.79
CA ARG A 129 -6.67 -1.56 -4.01
C ARG A 129 -5.93 -1.92 -2.74
N TYR A 130 -4.80 -2.59 -2.88
CA TYR A 130 -3.88 -2.82 -1.78
C TYR A 130 -3.23 -1.51 -1.34
N SER A 131 -3.19 -1.27 -0.02
CA SER A 131 -2.49 -0.16 0.59
C SER A 131 -0.98 -0.25 0.32
N GLY A 132 -0.32 0.90 0.23
CA GLY A 132 1.11 0.94 -0.02
C GLY A 132 1.51 0.63 -1.47
N SER A 133 0.57 0.63 -2.41
CA SER A 133 0.92 0.59 -3.84
C SER A 133 1.44 1.96 -4.26
N SER A 134 2.66 2.01 -4.80
CA SER A 134 3.25 3.18 -5.43
C SER A 134 3.30 3.03 -6.94
N TRP A 135 3.34 4.15 -7.62
CA TRP A 135 3.55 4.21 -9.06
C TRP A 135 4.95 4.74 -9.29
N GLU A 136 5.76 3.95 -9.96
CA GLU A 136 7.17 4.21 -10.21
C GLU A 136 7.43 4.19 -11.72
N PHE A 137 8.51 4.84 -12.14
CA PHE A 137 9.00 4.70 -13.51
C PHE A 137 9.58 3.30 -13.72
N ASN A 138 9.34 2.71 -14.88
CA ASN A 138 9.92 1.42 -15.23
C ASN A 138 11.39 1.60 -15.59
N CYS A 139 12.28 1.06 -14.74
CA CYS A 139 13.71 1.10 -14.99
C CYS A 139 14.11 -0.05 -15.93
N ILE A 140 14.69 0.28 -17.09
CA ILE A 140 15.12 -0.68 -18.11
C ILE A 140 16.64 -0.88 -18.17
N GLY A 141 17.41 -0.10 -17.41
CA GLY A 141 18.84 -0.24 -17.36
C GLY A 141 19.57 0.88 -16.64
N GLN A 142 20.86 0.99 -16.90
CA GLN A 142 21.74 1.99 -16.32
C GLN A 142 22.74 2.46 -17.39
N PHE A 143 22.93 3.76 -17.52
CA PHE A 143 23.89 4.33 -18.45
C PHE A 143 25.31 3.94 -18.10
N LYS A 144 26.08 3.49 -19.08
CA LYS A 144 27.47 3.05 -18.90
C LYS A 144 28.49 4.11 -19.31
N SER A 145 28.10 5.02 -20.20
CA SER A 145 29.02 6.06 -20.71
C SER A 145 28.31 7.36 -21.09
N TRP A 146 29.07 8.41 -21.28
CA TRP A 146 28.55 9.69 -21.76
C TRP A 146 28.00 9.64 -23.18
N GLU A 147 28.58 8.78 -24.02
CA GLU A 147 28.14 8.57 -25.40
C GLU A 147 26.75 7.92 -25.41
N GLU A 148 26.49 7.00 -24.50
CA GLU A 148 25.18 6.34 -24.36
C GLU A 148 24.12 7.35 -23.93
N ILE A 149 24.44 8.23 -22.98
CA ILE A 149 23.53 9.33 -22.54
C ILE A 149 23.24 10.26 -23.72
N ALA A 150 24.25 10.69 -24.46
CA ALA A 150 24.10 11.62 -25.57
C ALA A 150 23.31 11.01 -26.75
N ALA A 151 23.37 9.71 -26.92
CA ALA A 151 22.63 8.97 -27.95
C ALA A 151 21.20 8.59 -27.54
N TYR A 152 20.85 8.72 -26.26
CA TYR A 152 19.54 8.29 -25.76
C TYR A 152 18.46 9.28 -26.20
N PRO A 153 17.38 8.80 -26.90
CA PRO A 153 16.43 9.69 -27.55
C PRO A 153 15.38 10.28 -26.60
N VAL A 154 15.24 9.70 -25.39
CA VAL A 154 14.22 10.13 -24.42
C VAL A 154 14.84 11.08 -23.41
N ASP A 155 14.19 12.23 -23.18
CA ASP A 155 14.61 13.21 -22.19
C ASP A 155 14.17 12.76 -20.78
N ILE A 156 15.12 12.30 -19.97
CA ILE A 156 14.84 11.79 -18.62
C ILE A 156 14.83 12.91 -17.58
N ASP A 157 15.67 13.93 -17.77
CA ASP A 157 15.89 15.00 -16.78
C ASP A 157 15.10 16.30 -17.08
N GLY A 158 14.33 16.31 -18.15
CA GLY A 158 13.63 17.52 -18.64
C GLY A 158 14.57 18.62 -19.16
N LYS A 159 15.83 18.28 -19.46
CA LYS A 159 16.88 19.20 -19.93
C LYS A 159 17.72 18.61 -21.05
N GLY A 160 17.16 17.67 -21.77
CA GLY A 160 17.87 16.95 -22.85
C GLY A 160 19.00 16.08 -22.33
N ASN A 161 18.85 15.45 -21.18
CA ASN A 161 19.79 14.56 -20.51
C ASN A 161 21.11 15.22 -20.07
N SER A 162 21.16 16.54 -20.02
CA SER A 162 22.39 17.28 -19.69
C SER A 162 22.87 17.16 -18.26
N THR A 163 22.02 16.74 -17.34
CA THR A 163 22.38 16.54 -15.92
C THR A 163 22.71 15.09 -15.57
N LEU A 164 22.46 14.17 -16.50
CA LEU A 164 22.72 12.74 -16.30
C LEU A 164 24.21 12.41 -16.32
N ARG A 165 24.56 11.31 -15.66
CA ARG A 165 25.93 10.80 -15.57
C ARG A 165 25.94 9.29 -15.82
N PRO A 166 27.07 8.72 -16.27
CA PRO A 166 27.26 7.29 -16.26
C PRO A 166 27.01 6.71 -14.87
N GLY A 167 26.13 5.70 -14.77
CA GLY A 167 25.61 5.17 -13.52
C GLY A 167 24.17 5.55 -13.19
N ASP A 168 23.61 6.57 -13.86
CA ASP A 168 22.19 6.92 -13.70
C ASP A 168 21.27 5.91 -14.38
N LEU A 169 20.03 5.81 -13.89
CA LEU A 169 19.06 4.84 -14.36
C LEU A 169 18.43 5.28 -15.70
N ILE A 170 18.16 4.29 -16.54
CA ILE A 170 17.42 4.46 -17.80
C ILE A 170 15.97 4.09 -17.53
N TYR A 171 15.05 4.98 -17.83
CA TYR A 171 13.62 4.74 -17.70
C TYR A 171 12.95 4.55 -19.05
N GLU A 172 11.98 3.66 -19.09
CA GLU A 172 11.17 3.39 -20.26
C GLU A 172 10.17 4.53 -20.47
N ASP A 173 10.14 5.05 -21.71
CA ASP A 173 9.09 5.95 -22.18
C ASP A 173 7.85 5.12 -22.54
N VAL A 174 6.93 4.98 -21.60
CA VAL A 174 5.75 4.11 -21.73
C VAL A 174 4.68 4.71 -22.65
N ASN A 175 4.56 6.04 -22.69
CA ASN A 175 3.56 6.75 -23.48
C ASN A 175 4.09 7.16 -24.86
N GLY A 176 5.41 7.11 -25.09
CA GLY A 176 6.06 7.39 -26.37
C GLY A 176 6.13 8.87 -26.73
N ASP A 177 6.10 9.76 -25.74
CA ASP A 177 6.15 11.21 -25.95
C ASP A 177 7.58 11.78 -25.97
N GLY A 178 8.59 10.94 -25.71
CA GLY A 178 10.00 11.30 -25.73
C GLY A 178 10.53 11.95 -24.45
N ILE A 179 9.74 12.03 -23.39
CA ILE A 179 10.14 12.59 -22.10
C ILE A 179 9.63 11.72 -20.94
N ILE A 180 10.38 11.68 -19.84
CA ILE A 180 9.95 10.98 -18.63
C ILE A 180 9.28 11.97 -17.69
N THR A 181 7.99 11.90 -17.63
CA THR A 181 7.17 12.74 -16.74
C THR A 181 6.14 11.91 -15.96
N ASN A 182 5.44 12.56 -15.04
CA ASN A 182 4.38 11.93 -14.25
C ASN A 182 3.00 11.95 -14.94
N ASP A 183 2.90 12.15 -16.21
CA ASP A 183 1.64 12.18 -16.97
C ASP A 183 1.34 10.94 -17.83
#